data_91c252e4f1eeef94b9b2c6ab641ab1d9
#
_entry.id   91c252e4f1eeef94b9b2c6ab641ab1d9
#
_cell.length_a   1.000
_cell.length_b   1.000
_cell.length_c   1.000
_cell.angle_alpha   90.00
_cell.angle_beta   90.00
_cell.angle_gamma   90.00
#
_symmetry.space_group_name_H-M   'P 1'
#
loop_
_entity.id
_entity.type
_entity.pdbx_description
1 polymer ?
#
loop_
_entity_poly.entity_id
_entity_poly.type
_entity_poly.pdbx_seq_one_letter_code
_entity_poly.pdbx_strand_id
1 'polypeptide(L)'
;LAQEYDERPVNRILSRKINEFDNSIPHNVAQRQFDMIRQIADSGESAIFVGRCADYALAGRPGLLRILCRADLTQRIRRIEQRHNLSKKKAALLVAKTDRHRRVYYHHHTGRFWGHSSCYDLTVNTSVLGVEKTAETLEAYIRAFREQD
;
A
#
# COMPACT_ATOMS: atom_id res chain seq x y z
N LEU A 1 -7.91 -11.28 -12.31
CA LEU A 1 -9.13 -10.47 -12.07
C LEU A 1 -8.91 -9.45 -10.94
N ALA A 2 -8.36 -9.83 -9.78
CA ALA A 2 -8.08 -8.89 -8.68
C ALA A 2 -7.02 -7.84 -9.06
N GLN A 3 -5.99 -8.20 -9.83
CA GLN A 3 -4.94 -7.26 -10.26
C GLN A 3 -5.42 -6.17 -11.22
N GLU A 4 -6.48 -6.40 -11.98
CA GLU A 4 -6.98 -5.47 -12.99
C GLU A 4 -7.89 -4.38 -12.38
N TYR A 5 -8.56 -4.68 -11.28
CA TYR A 5 -9.50 -3.76 -10.61
C TYR A 5 -8.91 -3.00 -9.43
N ASP A 6 -7.70 -3.32 -9.03
CA ASP A 6 -7.18 -3.08 -7.70
C ASP A 6 -6.64 -1.67 -7.45
N GLU A 7 -6.28 -0.89 -8.45
CA GLU A 7 -5.72 0.46 -8.29
C GLU A 7 -6.34 1.49 -9.26
N ARG A 8 -7.40 1.16 -9.96
CA ARG A 8 -8.04 2.12 -10.86
C ARG A 8 -9.02 3.00 -10.10
N PRO A 9 -8.91 4.34 -10.18
CA PRO A 9 -10.00 5.19 -9.74
C PRO A 9 -11.20 4.89 -10.64
N VAL A 10 -12.33 4.63 -10.03
CA VAL A 10 -13.59 4.57 -10.74
C VAL A 10 -13.75 5.90 -11.47
N ASN A 11 -13.86 5.84 -12.78
CA ASN A 11 -13.95 7.03 -13.61
C ASN A 11 -15.18 7.84 -13.16
N ARG A 12 -15.04 9.13 -12.89
CA ARG A 12 -16.09 9.99 -12.31
C ARG A 12 -17.40 9.98 -13.14
N ILE A 13 -17.29 9.67 -14.45
CA ILE A 13 -18.43 9.56 -15.37
C ILE A 13 -19.14 8.22 -15.20
N LEU A 14 -18.41 7.15 -14.91
CA LEU A 14 -18.99 5.84 -14.56
C LEU A 14 -19.55 5.83 -13.13
N SER A 15 -18.94 6.54 -12.17
CA SER A 15 -19.45 6.60 -10.80
C SER A 15 -20.84 7.26 -10.71
N ARG A 16 -21.21 8.14 -11.64
CA ARG A 16 -22.55 8.75 -11.65
C ARG A 16 -23.65 7.81 -12.15
N LYS A 17 -23.29 6.80 -12.97
CA LYS A 17 -24.20 5.73 -13.42
C LYS A 17 -24.11 4.47 -12.57
N ILE A 18 -23.01 4.25 -11.89
CA ILE A 18 -22.74 3.10 -11.01
C ILE A 18 -23.33 3.31 -9.61
N ASN A 19 -23.56 4.57 -9.19
CA ASN A 19 -24.07 4.90 -7.86
C ASN A 19 -25.49 4.36 -7.54
N GLU A 20 -26.21 3.85 -8.50
CA GLU A 20 -27.51 3.22 -8.22
C GLU A 20 -27.49 1.69 -8.27
N PHE A 21 -26.46 1.05 -8.87
CA PHE A 21 -26.50 -0.42 -9.03
C PHE A 21 -25.18 -1.17 -8.79
N ASP A 22 -23.99 -0.52 -8.71
CA ASP A 22 -22.72 -1.26 -8.77
C ASP A 22 -21.57 -0.73 -7.87
N ASN A 23 -21.91 -0.03 -6.80
CA ASN A 23 -20.95 0.27 -5.73
C ASN A 23 -20.54 -0.99 -4.92
N SER A 24 -21.18 -2.11 -5.21
CA SER A 24 -20.99 -3.36 -4.48
C SER A 24 -19.73 -4.12 -4.89
N ILE A 25 -19.33 -4.08 -6.17
CA ILE A 25 -18.23 -4.92 -6.66
C ILE A 25 -16.86 -4.47 -6.13
N PRO A 26 -16.44 -3.21 -6.25
CA PRO A 26 -15.16 -2.76 -5.67
C PRO A 26 -15.14 -2.84 -4.15
N HIS A 27 -16.25 -2.51 -3.48
CA HIS A 27 -16.38 -2.61 -2.03
C HIS A 27 -16.36 -4.07 -1.56
N ASN A 28 -17.05 -4.96 -2.24
CA ASN A 28 -17.07 -6.38 -1.93
C ASN A 28 -15.70 -7.03 -2.16
N VAL A 29 -14.95 -6.61 -3.20
CA VAL A 29 -13.59 -7.11 -3.43
C VAL A 29 -12.65 -6.67 -2.31
N ALA A 30 -12.68 -5.40 -1.91
CA ALA A 30 -11.87 -4.90 -0.82
C ALA A 30 -12.23 -5.58 0.51
N GLN A 31 -13.52 -5.78 0.79
CA GLN A 31 -13.95 -6.48 1.99
C GLN A 31 -13.45 -7.93 2.02
N ARG A 32 -13.56 -8.66 0.93
CA ARG A 32 -13.00 -10.02 0.81
C ARG A 32 -11.48 -10.06 0.99
N GLN A 33 -10.77 -9.04 0.49
CA GLN A 33 -9.32 -8.91 0.73
C GLN A 33 -9.03 -8.69 2.22
N PHE A 34 -9.78 -7.85 2.91
CA PHE A 34 -9.63 -7.65 4.35
C PHE A 34 -9.92 -8.92 5.14
N ASP A 35 -10.95 -9.66 4.77
CA ASP A 35 -11.30 -10.93 5.42
C ASP A 35 -10.20 -11.97 5.21
N MET A 36 -9.63 -12.07 4.01
CA MET A 36 -8.49 -12.95 3.72
C MET A 36 -7.23 -12.54 4.51
N ILE A 37 -6.93 -11.23 4.59
CA ILE A 37 -5.82 -10.71 5.40
C ILE A 37 -5.99 -11.10 6.88
N ARG A 38 -7.20 -10.97 7.42
CA ARG A 38 -7.51 -11.37 8.80
C ARG A 38 -7.36 -12.88 8.99
N GLN A 39 -7.89 -13.69 8.08
CA GLN A 39 -7.74 -15.16 8.13
C GLN A 39 -6.28 -15.59 8.13
N ILE A 40 -5.43 -15.00 7.28
CA ILE A 40 -3.99 -15.29 7.26
C ILE A 40 -3.36 -14.87 8.60
N ALA A 41 -3.71 -13.71 9.14
CA ALA A 41 -3.19 -13.27 10.43
C ALA A 41 -3.71 -14.12 11.60
N ASP A 42 -4.90 -14.74 11.48
CA ASP A 42 -5.48 -15.63 12.48
C ASP A 42 -4.87 -17.03 12.46
N SER A 43 -4.13 -17.42 11.40
CA SER A 43 -3.46 -18.73 11.35
C SER A 43 -2.33 -18.89 12.37
N GLY A 44 -1.88 -17.79 12.98
CA GLY A 44 -0.75 -17.79 13.93
C GLY A 44 0.62 -17.79 13.25
N GLU A 45 0.68 -17.82 11.93
CA GLU A 45 1.93 -17.74 11.18
C GLU A 45 2.37 -16.29 10.98
N SER A 46 3.71 -16.07 10.97
CA SER A 46 4.27 -14.76 10.62
C SER A 46 4.05 -14.47 9.14
N ALA A 47 3.48 -13.31 8.82
CA ALA A 47 3.18 -12.92 7.45
C ALA A 47 3.61 -11.48 7.16
N ILE A 48 3.97 -11.20 5.91
CA ILE A 48 4.24 -9.84 5.40
C ILE A 48 3.16 -9.47 4.41
N PHE A 49 2.37 -8.44 4.74
CA PHE A 49 1.35 -7.90 3.85
C PHE A 49 1.87 -6.65 3.15
N VAL A 50 1.74 -6.59 1.82
CA VAL A 50 2.19 -5.45 1.03
C VAL A 50 0.99 -4.68 0.50
N GLY A 51 0.72 -3.52 1.10
CA GLY A 51 -0.39 -2.65 0.71
C GLY A 51 -1.77 -3.19 1.12
N ARG A 52 -2.79 -2.96 0.28
CA ARG A 52 -4.19 -3.44 0.48
C ARG A 52 -4.86 -2.97 1.77
N CYS A 53 -4.43 -1.84 2.32
CA CYS A 53 -4.92 -1.35 3.61
C CYS A 53 -4.80 -2.39 4.73
N ALA A 54 -3.77 -3.27 4.68
CA ALA A 54 -3.58 -4.30 5.68
C ALA A 54 -3.33 -3.71 7.08
N ASP A 55 -2.67 -2.56 7.15
CA ASP A 55 -2.51 -1.75 8.36
C ASP A 55 -3.83 -1.35 9.01
N TYR A 56 -4.86 -1.13 8.19
CA TYR A 56 -6.22 -0.84 8.64
C TYR A 56 -6.99 -2.12 8.98
N ALA A 57 -6.91 -3.13 8.11
CA ALA A 57 -7.63 -4.40 8.29
C ALA A 57 -7.20 -5.14 9.57
N LEU A 58 -5.93 -4.97 9.98
CA LEU A 58 -5.33 -5.60 11.16
C LEU A 58 -5.16 -4.64 12.35
N ALA A 59 -5.73 -3.43 12.29
CA ALA A 59 -5.55 -2.43 13.34
C ALA A 59 -5.94 -2.98 14.71
N GLY A 60 -5.09 -2.71 15.72
CA GLY A 60 -5.29 -3.14 17.11
C GLY A 60 -4.90 -4.59 17.41
N ARG A 61 -4.36 -5.34 16.42
CA ARG A 61 -3.86 -6.70 16.70
C ARG A 61 -2.50 -6.67 17.40
N PRO A 62 -2.27 -7.53 18.39
CA PRO A 62 -0.93 -7.76 18.95
C PRO A 62 0.07 -8.22 17.88
N GLY A 63 1.32 -7.87 18.00
CA GLY A 63 2.38 -8.28 17.07
C GLY A 63 2.29 -7.62 15.68
N LEU A 64 1.42 -6.62 15.47
CA LEU A 64 1.31 -5.88 14.22
C LEU A 64 2.35 -4.76 14.16
N LEU A 65 3.26 -4.83 13.20
CA LEU A 65 4.22 -3.77 12.88
C LEU A 65 3.89 -3.14 11.53
N ARG A 66 3.56 -1.84 11.51
CA ARG A 66 3.16 -1.09 10.31
C ARG A 66 4.34 -0.25 9.81
N ILE A 67 4.83 -0.56 8.61
CA ILE A 67 6.01 0.10 8.04
C ILE A 67 5.63 0.83 6.76
N LEU A 68 5.96 2.11 6.66
CA LEU A 68 5.88 2.88 5.43
C LEU A 68 7.25 2.98 4.77
N CYS A 69 7.42 2.34 3.61
CA CYS A 69 8.59 2.54 2.75
C CYS A 69 8.32 3.65 1.74
N ARG A 70 9.13 4.70 1.77
CA ARG A 70 9.09 5.79 0.79
C ARG A 70 10.43 5.94 0.08
N ALA A 71 10.44 6.70 -1.01
CA ALA A 71 11.67 7.09 -1.69
C ALA A 71 11.50 8.48 -2.31
N ASP A 72 12.60 9.18 -2.55
CA ASP A 72 12.61 10.50 -3.18
C ASP A 72 12.04 10.43 -4.60
N LEU A 73 11.26 11.44 -4.97
CA LEU A 73 10.53 11.46 -6.24
C LEU A 73 11.45 11.23 -7.45
N THR A 74 12.61 11.87 -7.46
CA THR A 74 13.58 11.74 -8.55
C THR A 74 14.07 10.29 -8.71
N GLN A 75 14.38 9.61 -7.61
CA GLN A 75 14.82 8.21 -7.64
C GLN A 75 13.67 7.26 -8.06
N ARG A 76 12.47 7.54 -7.62
CA ARG A 76 11.27 6.78 -8.02
C ARG A 76 11.01 6.90 -9.51
N ILE A 77 11.08 8.11 -10.07
CA ILE A 77 10.94 8.35 -11.51
C ILE A 77 12.01 7.56 -12.27
N ARG A 78 13.31 7.70 -11.89
CA ARG A 78 14.41 6.98 -12.54
C ARG A 78 14.22 5.47 -12.52
N ARG A 79 13.76 4.90 -11.41
CA ARG A 79 13.46 3.45 -11.30
C ARG A 79 12.35 3.02 -12.26
N ILE A 80 11.30 3.83 -12.41
CA ILE A 80 10.20 3.57 -13.33
C ILE A 80 10.64 3.74 -14.80
N GLU A 81 11.49 4.73 -15.11
CA GLU A 81 12.12 4.86 -16.44
C GLU A 81 12.82 3.57 -16.83
N GLN A 82 13.72 3.08 -15.97
CA GLN A 82 14.50 1.88 -16.21
C GLN A 82 13.64 0.62 -16.30
N ARG A 83 12.72 0.44 -15.34
CA ARG A 83 11.90 -0.78 -15.24
C ARG A 83 10.93 -0.96 -16.41
N HIS A 84 10.40 0.14 -16.93
CA HIS A 84 9.36 0.13 -17.97
C HIS A 84 9.85 0.66 -19.31
N ASN A 85 11.14 0.98 -19.45
CA ASN A 85 11.73 1.59 -20.64
C ASN A 85 10.92 2.82 -21.12
N LEU A 86 10.61 3.73 -20.21
CA LEU A 86 9.83 4.92 -20.46
C LEU A 86 10.72 6.17 -20.52
N SER A 87 10.27 7.20 -21.25
CA SER A 87 10.88 8.52 -21.11
C SER A 87 10.62 9.10 -19.72
N LYS A 88 11.50 9.97 -19.22
CA LYS A 88 11.38 10.64 -17.92
C LYS A 88 10.00 11.28 -17.71
N LYS A 89 9.46 11.94 -18.75
CA LYS A 89 8.13 12.57 -18.71
C LYS A 89 7.02 11.52 -18.49
N LYS A 90 7.06 10.40 -19.22
CA LYS A 90 6.08 9.32 -19.08
C LYS A 90 6.20 8.62 -17.71
N ALA A 91 7.43 8.40 -17.24
CA ALA A 91 7.68 7.83 -15.93
C ALA A 91 7.16 8.73 -14.80
N ALA A 92 7.41 10.04 -14.87
CA ALA A 92 6.90 11.01 -13.90
C ALA A 92 5.36 11.02 -13.85
N LEU A 93 4.70 10.99 -14.99
CA LEU A 93 3.25 10.90 -15.07
C LEU A 93 2.73 9.58 -14.46
N LEU A 94 3.39 8.46 -14.74
CA LEU A 94 3.01 7.16 -14.18
C LEU A 94 3.15 7.15 -12.66
N VAL A 95 4.27 7.66 -12.12
CA VAL A 95 4.48 7.79 -10.67
C VAL A 95 3.38 8.64 -10.04
N ALA A 96 3.11 9.83 -10.57
CA ALA A 96 2.09 10.73 -10.04
C ALA A 96 0.67 10.10 -10.08
N LYS A 97 0.35 9.41 -11.17
CA LYS A 97 -0.91 8.69 -11.33
C LYS A 97 -1.05 7.58 -10.30
N THR A 98 -0.02 6.76 -10.14
CA THR A 98 -0.04 5.64 -9.18
C THR A 98 -0.19 6.13 -7.74
N ASP A 99 0.53 7.19 -7.36
CA ASP A 99 0.41 7.77 -6.02
C ASP A 99 -0.98 8.35 -5.76
N ARG A 100 -1.57 8.98 -6.78
CA ARG A 100 -2.95 9.47 -6.67
C ARG A 100 -3.94 8.31 -6.46
N HIS A 101 -3.77 7.21 -7.21
CA HIS A 101 -4.63 6.03 -7.06
C HIS A 101 -4.53 5.44 -5.66
N ARG A 102 -3.31 5.30 -5.12
CA ARG A 102 -3.09 4.79 -3.76
C ARG A 102 -3.74 5.68 -2.71
N ARG A 103 -3.58 7.00 -2.81
CA ARG A 103 -4.23 7.94 -1.88
C ARG A 103 -5.75 7.83 -1.91
N VAL A 104 -6.34 7.80 -3.11
CA VAL A 104 -7.80 7.70 -3.28
C VAL A 104 -8.31 6.36 -2.74
N TYR A 105 -7.67 5.26 -3.12
CA TYR A 105 -8.03 3.92 -2.66
C TYR A 105 -7.97 3.81 -1.13
N TYR A 106 -6.83 4.21 -0.55
CA TYR A 106 -6.64 4.15 0.90
C TYR A 106 -7.66 5.00 1.64
N HIS A 107 -7.87 6.25 1.21
CA HIS A 107 -8.85 7.13 1.84
C HIS A 107 -10.29 6.58 1.72
N HIS A 108 -10.65 6.06 0.55
CA HIS A 108 -11.98 5.50 0.31
C HIS A 108 -12.31 4.33 1.26
N HIS A 109 -11.35 3.44 1.49
CA HIS A 109 -11.57 2.23 2.29
C HIS A 109 -11.29 2.39 3.78
N THR A 110 -10.52 3.39 4.18
CA THR A 110 -10.09 3.56 5.58
C THR A 110 -10.53 4.86 6.23
N GLY A 111 -10.96 5.84 5.45
CA GLY A 111 -11.20 7.22 5.91
C GLY A 111 -9.93 7.97 6.32
N ARG A 112 -8.74 7.35 6.19
CA ARG A 112 -7.46 7.90 6.63
C ARG A 112 -6.66 8.46 5.45
N PHE A 113 -5.62 9.24 5.76
CA PHE A 113 -4.70 9.77 4.73
C PHE A 113 -3.50 8.84 4.54
N TRP A 114 -3.33 8.32 3.33
CA TRP A 114 -2.20 7.47 2.98
C TRP A 114 -0.86 8.20 3.16
N GLY A 115 0.08 7.57 3.85
CA GLY A 115 1.40 8.13 4.14
C GLY A 115 1.43 9.09 5.34
N HIS A 116 0.31 9.25 6.07
CA HIS A 116 0.34 10.03 7.31
C HIS A 116 1.07 9.25 8.41
N SER A 117 2.04 9.90 9.06
CA SER A 117 2.94 9.25 10.02
C SER A 117 2.22 8.51 11.16
N SER A 118 1.08 9.02 11.62
CA SER A 118 0.31 8.38 12.69
C SER A 118 -0.31 7.02 12.31
N CYS A 119 -0.30 6.67 11.02
CA CYS A 119 -0.79 5.36 10.56
C CYS A 119 0.29 4.27 10.59
N TYR A 120 1.56 4.61 10.88
CA TYR A 120 2.68 3.70 10.79
C TYR A 120 3.55 3.77 12.05
N ASP A 121 4.12 2.66 12.43
CA ASP A 121 5.04 2.54 13.56
C ASP A 121 6.47 2.92 13.15
N LEU A 122 6.81 2.70 11.87
CA LEU A 122 8.09 3.06 11.29
C LEU A 122 7.92 3.62 9.87
N THR A 123 8.63 4.69 9.55
CA THR A 123 8.71 5.24 8.19
C THR A 123 10.17 5.29 7.75
N VAL A 124 10.50 4.65 6.62
CA VAL A 124 11.86 4.61 6.09
C VAL A 124 11.93 5.24 4.70
N ASN A 125 13.02 5.98 4.43
CA ASN A 125 13.33 6.49 3.09
C ASN A 125 14.42 5.63 2.44
N THR A 126 14.02 4.77 1.52
CA THR A 126 14.93 3.86 0.80
C THR A 126 15.93 4.60 -0.10
N SER A 127 15.75 5.91 -0.31
CA SER A 127 16.72 6.72 -1.07
C SER A 127 18.00 7.00 -0.30
N VAL A 128 18.01 6.87 1.02
CA VAL A 128 19.15 7.18 1.87
C VAL A 128 20.18 6.05 1.82
N LEU A 129 19.75 4.83 2.05
CA LEU A 129 20.64 3.66 2.15
C LEU A 129 20.59 2.75 0.91
N GLY A 130 19.67 2.99 -0.03
CA GLY A 130 19.33 2.03 -1.07
C GLY A 130 18.38 0.92 -0.55
N VAL A 131 17.92 0.07 -1.47
CA VAL A 131 16.89 -0.96 -1.14
C VAL A 131 17.49 -2.03 -0.23
N GLU A 132 18.65 -2.56 -0.58
CA GLU A 132 19.31 -3.68 0.10
C GLU A 132 19.62 -3.34 1.57
N LYS A 133 20.34 -2.25 1.80
CA LYS A 133 20.69 -1.82 3.17
C LYS A 133 19.47 -1.41 3.99
N THR A 134 18.44 -0.85 3.34
CA THR A 134 17.19 -0.56 4.03
C THR A 134 16.50 -1.87 4.47
N ALA A 135 16.53 -2.90 3.63
CA ALA A 135 15.96 -4.20 3.97
C ALA A 135 16.68 -4.86 5.17
N GLU A 136 18.03 -4.82 5.18
CA GLU A 136 18.85 -5.30 6.32
C GLU A 136 18.50 -4.54 7.61
N THR A 137 18.34 -3.22 7.54
CA THR A 137 17.96 -2.39 8.68
C THR A 137 16.56 -2.74 9.19
N LEU A 138 15.61 -2.97 8.27
CA LEU A 138 14.24 -3.37 8.63
C LEU A 138 14.22 -4.77 9.25
N GLU A 139 15.02 -5.69 8.75
CA GLU A 139 15.14 -7.04 9.34
C GLU A 139 15.63 -6.96 10.80
N ALA A 140 16.67 -6.18 11.07
CA ALA A 140 17.17 -5.96 12.43
C ALA A 140 16.09 -5.34 13.34
N TYR A 141 15.35 -4.34 12.83
CA TYR A 141 14.25 -3.71 13.56
C TYR A 141 13.11 -4.71 13.87
N ILE A 142 12.72 -5.53 12.90
CA ILE A 142 11.67 -6.54 13.08
C ILE A 142 12.10 -7.61 14.11
N ARG A 143 13.36 -8.01 14.09
CA ARG A 143 13.89 -8.94 15.10
C ARG A 143 13.78 -8.36 16.52
N ALA A 144 14.26 -7.13 16.70
CA ALA A 144 14.15 -6.43 17.99
C ALA A 144 12.70 -6.21 18.45
N PHE A 145 11.78 -5.95 17.52
CA PHE A 145 10.36 -5.83 17.82
C PHE A 145 9.77 -7.15 18.33
N ARG A 146 10.13 -8.28 17.73
CA ARG A 146 9.65 -9.62 18.14
C ARG A 146 10.19 -10.10 19.48
N GLU A 147 11.31 -9.56 19.93
CA GLU A 147 11.90 -9.88 21.24
C GLU A 147 11.21 -9.14 22.40
N GLN A 148 10.30 -8.20 22.10
CA GLN A 148 9.55 -7.44 23.11
C GLN A 148 8.16 -8.05 23.42
N ASP A 149 7.67 -8.95 22.56
CA ASP A 149 6.44 -9.72 22.77
C ASP A 149 6.74 -11.04 23.50
#